data_819575cff600a24dd96fed8a9e237a68
#
_entry.id   819575cff600a24dd96fed8a9e237a68
#
_cell.length_a   1.000
_cell.length_b   1.000
_cell.length_c   1.000
_cell.angle_alpha   90.00
_cell.angle_beta   90.00
_cell.angle_gamma   90.00
#
_symmetry.space_group_name_H-M   'P 1'
#
loop_
_entity.id
_entity.type
_entity.pdbx_description
1 polymer ?
#
loop_
_entity_poly.entity_id
_entity_poly.type
_entity_poly.pdbx_seq_one_letter_code
_entity_poly.pdbx_strand_id
1 'polypeptide(L)'
;MVQAEIQHHARISATEPIAAGKPKFLGNIYSTAQLSDFKRYWNQVAPENAGKWGSVEATRDVMSWSSLDAAYKLAKDNNFPFRMHVLVWGNQQPSWIENLPAAEQLQEIREWFAAVAERYPDIDHLEVVNEPISDPPRKVNSADQGSGNYIGALGGSGTTGWDWVLTSFRLAREYFPKSKLIVNEYNLTSSTPRTQQYVGLINLLKAENLIDLVGIQGHYFSTRNVPAATILSNLNLIAATNLPVYITEFDIDDRGLNQTPANRTQADQYQLGEYKRIFPIFWEHPSVQGVTLWGFRPGMWRTDQGAMLVNTDGSERPALAWLREYVSATVTSLHNEMQPSFTLYPNPVTNGRVRIEGTDKIKWIRILDVQGKQLQVHEVAHQSFHSLELPLAPGVYLIQLSDGRTSFTKRLLVP
;
A
#
# COMPACT_ATOMS: atom_id res chain seq x y z
N MET A 1 -13.96 45.62 -7.84
CA MET A 1 -12.74 44.90 -8.24
C MET A 1 -12.49 43.75 -7.25
N VAL A 2 -13.35 42.74 -7.29
CA VAL A 2 -13.22 41.48 -6.52
C VAL A 2 -13.78 40.37 -7.41
N GLN A 3 -13.05 40.00 -8.47
CA GLN A 3 -13.45 38.92 -9.38
C GLN A 3 -12.24 38.48 -10.24
N ALA A 4 -11.15 38.07 -9.65
CA ALA A 4 -10.00 37.54 -10.41
C ALA A 4 -9.05 36.65 -9.57
N GLU A 5 -9.54 35.87 -8.61
CA GLU A 5 -8.66 34.95 -7.84
C GLU A 5 -9.25 33.54 -7.61
N ILE A 6 -10.11 33.08 -8.50
CA ILE A 6 -10.55 31.68 -8.47
C ILE A 6 -10.44 31.12 -9.89
N GLN A 7 -9.24 30.76 -10.33
CA GLN A 7 -9.01 29.85 -11.46
C GLN A 7 -7.52 29.47 -11.58
N HIS A 8 -7.02 28.62 -10.68
CA HIS A 8 -5.88 27.75 -10.97
C HIS A 8 -6.03 26.41 -10.27
N HIS A 9 -7.21 25.81 -10.42
CA HIS A 9 -7.27 24.35 -10.34
C HIS A 9 -6.90 23.87 -11.75
N ALA A 10 -5.66 23.36 -11.89
CA ALA A 10 -5.28 22.64 -13.10
C ALA A 10 -6.35 21.56 -13.32
N ARG A 11 -7.19 21.70 -14.35
CA ARG A 11 -8.10 20.65 -14.82
C ARG A 11 -7.16 19.50 -15.19
N ILE A 12 -7.17 18.43 -14.39
CA ILE A 12 -6.57 17.18 -14.82
C ILE A 12 -7.24 16.85 -16.15
N SER A 13 -6.45 16.69 -17.17
CA SER A 13 -6.93 16.28 -18.49
C SER A 13 -7.70 14.97 -18.31
N ALA A 14 -8.89 14.88 -18.91
CA ALA A 14 -9.69 13.64 -18.87
C ALA A 14 -8.98 12.42 -19.52
N THR A 15 -7.74 12.59 -19.96
CA THR A 15 -6.90 11.61 -20.65
C THR A 15 -5.72 11.10 -19.80
N GLU A 16 -5.48 11.68 -18.62
CA GLU A 16 -4.38 11.29 -17.73
C GLU A 16 -4.85 10.51 -16.51
N PRO A 17 -4.01 9.62 -15.96
CA PRO A 17 -4.30 8.90 -14.72
C PRO A 17 -4.69 9.84 -13.56
N ILE A 18 -5.61 9.41 -12.72
CA ILE A 18 -6.10 10.20 -11.56
C ILE A 18 -4.95 10.67 -10.65
N ALA A 19 -3.93 9.83 -10.46
CA ALA A 19 -2.76 10.15 -9.65
C ALA A 19 -1.55 10.63 -10.47
N ALA A 20 -1.76 11.14 -11.70
CA ALA A 20 -0.66 11.69 -12.50
C ALA A 20 0.04 12.84 -11.73
N GLY A 21 1.38 12.82 -11.73
CA GLY A 21 2.20 13.83 -11.03
C GLY A 21 2.13 13.76 -9.50
N LYS A 22 1.46 12.78 -8.90
CA LYS A 22 1.44 12.56 -7.46
C LYS A 22 2.61 11.66 -7.04
N PRO A 23 3.13 11.81 -5.80
CA PRO A 23 4.19 10.95 -5.28
C PRO A 23 3.70 9.52 -4.94
N LYS A 24 2.39 9.33 -4.83
CA LYS A 24 1.74 8.03 -4.63
C LYS A 24 1.06 7.60 -5.91
N PHE A 25 1.14 6.31 -6.23
CA PHE A 25 0.35 5.78 -7.34
C PHE A 25 -1.08 5.45 -6.90
N LEU A 26 -2.00 5.51 -7.87
CA LEU A 26 -3.33 4.93 -7.79
C LEU A 26 -3.43 3.90 -8.93
N GLY A 27 -3.28 2.63 -8.58
CA GLY A 27 -3.20 1.53 -9.52
C GLY A 27 -4.47 0.71 -9.61
N ASN A 28 -4.45 -0.26 -10.52
CA ASN A 28 -5.52 -1.25 -10.65
C ASN A 28 -4.99 -2.60 -11.13
N ILE A 29 -5.85 -3.61 -11.02
CA ILE A 29 -5.57 -4.92 -11.60
C ILE A 29 -5.73 -4.89 -13.12
N TYR A 30 -4.93 -5.74 -13.77
CA TYR A 30 -5.11 -6.11 -15.16
C TYR A 30 -5.89 -7.41 -15.28
N SER A 31 -6.97 -7.37 -16.01
CA SER A 31 -7.60 -8.49 -16.70
C SER A 31 -8.26 -7.94 -17.96
N THR A 32 -8.67 -8.80 -18.88
CA THR A 32 -9.29 -8.36 -20.14
C THR A 32 -10.52 -7.48 -19.89
N ALA A 33 -11.30 -7.78 -18.84
CA ALA A 33 -12.47 -7.01 -18.45
C ALA A 33 -12.12 -5.60 -17.92
N GLN A 34 -10.91 -5.41 -17.39
CA GLN A 34 -10.47 -4.15 -16.76
C GLN A 34 -9.64 -3.26 -17.69
N LEU A 35 -9.37 -3.69 -18.93
CA LEU A 35 -8.44 -2.99 -19.82
C LEU A 35 -8.99 -1.67 -20.39
N SER A 36 -10.31 -1.59 -20.69
CA SER A 36 -10.89 -0.39 -21.30
C SER A 36 -10.66 0.84 -20.43
N ASP A 37 -10.11 1.90 -21.02
CA ASP A 37 -9.77 3.17 -20.35
C ASP A 37 -8.81 3.05 -19.17
N PHE A 38 -8.08 1.94 -19.02
CA PHE A 38 -7.17 1.73 -17.88
C PHE A 38 -6.26 2.94 -17.65
N LYS A 39 -5.58 3.41 -18.70
CA LYS A 39 -4.63 4.53 -18.64
C LYS A 39 -5.25 5.89 -18.34
N ARG A 40 -6.55 6.01 -18.48
CA ARG A 40 -7.30 7.23 -18.13
C ARG A 40 -7.45 7.39 -16.62
N TYR A 41 -7.38 6.30 -15.89
CA TYR A 41 -7.66 6.30 -14.45
C TYR A 41 -6.45 5.91 -13.60
N TRP A 42 -5.65 4.94 -14.04
CA TRP A 42 -4.69 4.24 -13.22
C TRP A 42 -3.26 4.39 -13.74
N ASN A 43 -2.30 4.47 -12.82
CA ASN A 43 -0.87 4.62 -13.12
C ASN A 43 0.02 3.56 -12.42
N GLN A 44 -0.52 2.42 -12.07
CA GLN A 44 0.21 1.22 -11.62
C GLN A 44 -0.59 0.00 -12.04
N VAL A 45 0.09 -1.11 -12.37
CA VAL A 45 -0.52 -2.36 -12.86
C VAL A 45 -0.15 -3.53 -11.98
N ALA A 46 -1.14 -4.36 -11.62
CA ALA A 46 -0.94 -5.70 -11.08
C ALA A 46 -1.80 -6.69 -11.88
N PRO A 47 -1.35 -7.93 -12.19
CA PRO A 47 -2.23 -8.93 -12.77
C PRO A 47 -3.26 -9.40 -11.74
N GLU A 48 -4.54 -9.57 -12.14
CA GLU A 48 -5.57 -10.12 -11.25
C GLU A 48 -5.30 -11.61 -10.95
N ASN A 49 -5.24 -12.41 -12.01
CA ASN A 49 -5.02 -13.84 -11.93
C ASN A 49 -3.81 -14.32 -12.74
N ALA A 50 -3.40 -13.56 -13.75
CA ALA A 50 -2.42 -13.99 -14.74
C ALA A 50 -1.01 -14.23 -14.17
N GLY A 51 -0.67 -13.65 -13.00
CA GLY A 51 0.60 -13.83 -12.34
C GLY A 51 0.64 -14.97 -11.32
N LYS A 52 -0.48 -15.62 -11.06
CA LYS A 52 -0.55 -16.75 -10.11
C LYS A 52 0.04 -18.01 -10.74
N TRP A 53 0.80 -18.77 -9.98
CA TRP A 53 1.53 -19.93 -10.50
C TRP A 53 0.63 -20.92 -11.24
N GLY A 54 -0.52 -21.28 -10.66
CA GLY A 54 -1.47 -22.18 -11.30
C GLY A 54 -2.11 -21.63 -12.58
N SER A 55 -2.09 -20.32 -12.82
CA SER A 55 -2.54 -19.71 -14.09
C SER A 55 -1.47 -19.78 -15.16
N VAL A 56 -0.21 -19.73 -14.78
CA VAL A 56 0.93 -19.80 -15.71
C VAL A 56 1.30 -21.24 -16.01
N GLU A 57 1.29 -22.12 -14.98
CA GLU A 57 1.75 -23.51 -15.09
C GLU A 57 0.68 -24.48 -14.59
N ALA A 58 -0.49 -24.46 -15.21
CA ALA A 58 -1.57 -25.38 -14.88
C ALA A 58 -1.20 -26.86 -15.12
N THR A 59 -0.30 -27.11 -16.03
CA THR A 59 0.31 -28.41 -16.34
C THR A 59 1.81 -28.30 -16.16
N ARG A 60 2.42 -29.22 -15.41
CA ARG A 60 3.86 -29.26 -15.11
C ARG A 60 4.68 -29.10 -16.39
N ASP A 61 5.67 -28.22 -16.37
CA ASP A 61 6.58 -27.89 -17.48
C ASP A 61 5.92 -27.24 -18.71
N VAL A 62 4.64 -26.79 -18.58
CA VAL A 62 3.91 -26.13 -19.66
C VAL A 62 3.50 -24.72 -19.25
N MET A 63 4.32 -23.75 -19.62
CA MET A 63 4.14 -22.36 -19.26
C MET A 63 3.21 -21.60 -20.21
N SER A 64 2.22 -20.89 -19.68
CA SER A 64 1.26 -20.04 -20.40
C SER A 64 1.41 -18.58 -19.98
N TRP A 65 2.22 -17.82 -20.69
CA TRP A 65 2.62 -16.47 -20.34
C TRP A 65 1.74 -15.34 -20.89
N SER A 66 0.94 -15.59 -21.91
CA SER A 66 0.33 -14.55 -22.75
C SER A 66 -0.45 -13.48 -21.97
N SER A 67 -1.20 -13.88 -20.94
CA SER A 67 -1.98 -12.93 -20.13
C SER A 67 -1.08 -12.12 -19.18
N LEU A 68 -0.03 -12.73 -18.63
CA LEU A 68 0.94 -12.03 -17.78
C LEU A 68 1.82 -11.09 -18.60
N ASP A 69 2.24 -11.53 -19.82
CA ASP A 69 2.94 -10.67 -20.78
C ASP A 69 2.15 -9.40 -21.10
N ALA A 70 0.84 -9.54 -21.30
CA ALA A 70 -0.01 -8.41 -21.62
C ALA A 70 -0.12 -7.42 -20.44
N ALA A 71 -0.20 -7.91 -19.20
CA ALA A 71 -0.20 -7.07 -18.01
C ALA A 71 1.15 -6.35 -17.83
N TYR A 72 2.25 -7.07 -17.98
CA TYR A 72 3.60 -6.52 -17.88
C TYR A 72 3.85 -5.47 -18.96
N LYS A 73 3.48 -5.79 -20.22
CA LYS A 73 3.58 -4.86 -21.35
C LYS A 73 2.77 -3.58 -21.13
N LEU A 74 1.53 -3.68 -20.60
CA LEU A 74 0.73 -2.50 -20.27
C LEU A 74 1.46 -1.58 -19.32
N ALA A 75 2.10 -2.13 -18.28
CA ALA A 75 2.86 -1.33 -17.33
C ALA A 75 4.09 -0.67 -18.00
N LYS A 76 4.92 -1.46 -18.68
CA LYS A 76 6.20 -0.97 -19.22
C LYS A 76 6.02 0.01 -20.38
N ASP A 77 5.06 -0.21 -21.27
CA ASP A 77 4.76 0.72 -22.37
C ASP A 77 4.30 2.12 -21.89
N ASN A 78 3.81 2.22 -20.66
CA ASN A 78 3.30 3.45 -20.10
C ASN A 78 4.15 4.02 -18.93
N ASN A 79 5.30 3.41 -18.66
CA ASN A 79 6.16 3.74 -17.51
C ASN A 79 5.41 3.68 -16.17
N PHE A 80 4.49 2.75 -16.03
CA PHE A 80 3.79 2.49 -14.77
C PHE A 80 4.55 1.42 -13.97
N PRO A 81 4.64 1.55 -12.64
CA PRO A 81 5.15 0.47 -11.81
C PRO A 81 4.35 -0.81 -12.02
N PHE A 82 5.04 -1.93 -12.17
CA PHE A 82 4.44 -3.26 -12.25
C PHE A 82 4.59 -4.00 -10.91
N ARG A 83 3.48 -4.46 -10.35
CA ARG A 83 3.48 -5.35 -9.18
C ARG A 83 3.12 -6.76 -9.60
N MET A 84 4.07 -7.68 -9.50
CA MET A 84 3.83 -9.10 -9.71
C MET A 84 3.02 -9.67 -8.54
N HIS A 85 1.87 -10.22 -8.81
CA HIS A 85 1.00 -10.94 -7.89
C HIS A 85 0.80 -12.34 -8.45
N VAL A 86 1.35 -13.38 -7.89
CA VAL A 86 2.16 -13.61 -6.72
C VAL A 86 3.01 -14.87 -6.91
N LEU A 87 4.17 -15.00 -6.27
CA LEU A 87 5.01 -16.19 -6.42
C LEU A 87 4.50 -17.37 -5.60
N VAL A 88 4.16 -17.15 -4.32
CA VAL A 88 3.77 -18.18 -3.35
C VAL A 88 2.45 -17.80 -2.67
N TRP A 89 1.47 -18.68 -2.78
CA TRP A 89 0.17 -18.52 -2.14
C TRP A 89 -0.49 -19.90 -1.91
N GLY A 90 -1.45 -19.99 -1.03
CA GLY A 90 -2.22 -21.22 -0.77
C GLY A 90 -3.33 -21.48 -1.77
N ASN A 91 -3.82 -20.42 -2.45
CA ASN A 91 -4.88 -20.55 -3.46
C ASN A 91 -4.30 -20.44 -4.88
N GLN A 92 -5.00 -21.02 -5.85
CA GLN A 92 -4.67 -20.94 -7.28
C GLN A 92 -3.21 -21.35 -7.60
N GLN A 93 -2.72 -22.35 -6.88
CA GLN A 93 -1.45 -23.02 -7.14
C GLN A 93 -1.67 -24.16 -8.14
N PRO A 94 -0.62 -24.64 -8.83
CA PRO A 94 -0.74 -25.81 -9.67
C PRO A 94 -1.06 -27.06 -8.83
N SER A 95 -2.14 -27.76 -9.15
CA SER A 95 -2.60 -28.91 -8.38
C SER A 95 -1.65 -30.10 -8.42
N TRP A 96 -0.82 -30.20 -9.44
CA TRP A 96 0.15 -31.28 -9.62
C TRP A 96 1.28 -31.27 -8.58
N ILE A 97 1.65 -30.11 -8.03
CA ILE A 97 2.77 -29.96 -7.11
C ILE A 97 2.57 -30.76 -5.81
N GLU A 98 1.33 -30.91 -5.36
CA GLU A 98 0.99 -31.59 -4.11
C GLU A 98 1.46 -33.06 -4.08
N ASN A 99 1.49 -33.69 -5.24
CA ASN A 99 1.80 -35.11 -5.36
C ASN A 99 3.30 -35.41 -5.52
N LEU A 100 4.14 -34.39 -5.54
CA LEU A 100 5.59 -34.54 -5.68
C LEU A 100 6.27 -34.72 -4.32
N PRO A 101 7.38 -35.45 -4.26
CA PRO A 101 8.26 -35.46 -3.09
C PRO A 101 8.79 -34.04 -2.77
N ALA A 102 9.05 -33.73 -1.50
CA ALA A 102 9.46 -32.38 -1.09
C ALA A 102 10.71 -31.86 -1.82
N ALA A 103 11.64 -32.73 -2.16
CA ALA A 103 12.83 -32.33 -2.94
C ALA A 103 12.47 -31.87 -4.37
N GLU A 104 11.55 -32.57 -5.02
CA GLU A 104 11.03 -32.18 -6.33
C GLU A 104 10.19 -30.91 -6.21
N GLN A 105 9.32 -30.79 -5.20
CA GLN A 105 8.58 -29.54 -4.96
C GLN A 105 9.50 -28.33 -4.84
N LEU A 106 10.60 -28.45 -4.12
CA LEU A 106 11.57 -27.36 -3.99
C LEU A 106 12.25 -27.04 -5.34
N GLN A 107 12.52 -28.05 -6.15
CA GLN A 107 13.06 -27.85 -7.49
C GLN A 107 12.07 -27.09 -8.36
N GLU A 108 10.80 -27.49 -8.41
CA GLU A 108 9.74 -26.80 -9.17
C GLU A 108 9.55 -25.35 -8.73
N ILE A 109 9.59 -25.10 -7.41
CA ILE A 109 9.52 -23.72 -6.89
C ILE A 109 10.71 -22.88 -7.41
N ARG A 110 11.92 -23.44 -7.43
CA ARG A 110 13.09 -22.74 -7.98
C ARG A 110 12.98 -22.50 -9.48
N GLU A 111 12.47 -23.47 -10.24
CA GLU A 111 12.22 -23.35 -11.67
C GLU A 111 11.16 -22.29 -11.97
N TRP A 112 10.06 -22.24 -11.19
CA TRP A 112 9.06 -21.19 -11.26
C TRP A 112 9.67 -19.79 -11.02
N PHE A 113 10.46 -19.62 -9.96
CA PHE A 113 11.10 -18.33 -9.65
C PHE A 113 12.08 -17.92 -10.75
N ALA A 114 12.89 -18.87 -11.23
CA ALA A 114 13.84 -18.64 -12.34
C ALA A 114 13.12 -18.23 -13.64
N ALA A 115 12.04 -18.94 -14.01
CA ALA A 115 11.29 -18.67 -15.22
C ALA A 115 10.64 -17.27 -15.19
N VAL A 116 10.08 -16.85 -14.03
CA VAL A 116 9.55 -15.50 -13.86
C VAL A 116 10.66 -14.45 -13.93
N ALA A 117 11.79 -14.68 -13.27
CA ALA A 117 12.90 -13.73 -13.25
C ALA A 117 13.54 -13.55 -14.64
N GLU A 118 13.71 -14.63 -15.40
CA GLU A 118 14.23 -14.57 -16.75
C GLU A 118 13.30 -13.81 -17.69
N ARG A 119 11.98 -14.08 -17.59
CA ARG A 119 11.00 -13.47 -18.46
C ARG A 119 10.70 -12.02 -18.15
N TYR A 120 10.72 -11.63 -16.87
CA TYR A 120 10.36 -10.29 -16.39
C TYR A 120 11.47 -9.69 -15.51
N PRO A 121 12.63 -9.34 -16.10
CA PRO A 121 13.81 -8.92 -15.34
C PRO A 121 13.64 -7.57 -14.61
N ASP A 122 12.63 -6.79 -14.97
CA ASP A 122 12.39 -5.43 -14.47
C ASP A 122 11.06 -5.33 -13.70
N ILE A 123 10.75 -6.34 -12.87
CA ILE A 123 9.64 -6.26 -11.92
C ILE A 123 9.98 -5.21 -10.86
N ASP A 124 9.13 -4.16 -10.75
CA ASP A 124 9.33 -3.10 -9.77
C ASP A 124 9.01 -3.59 -8.35
N HIS A 125 7.86 -4.24 -8.19
CA HIS A 125 7.32 -4.73 -6.93
C HIS A 125 6.96 -6.21 -7.07
N LEU A 126 7.47 -7.04 -6.20
CA LEU A 126 7.27 -8.49 -6.23
C LEU A 126 6.60 -8.97 -4.94
N GLU A 127 5.38 -9.41 -5.06
CA GLU A 127 4.68 -10.08 -3.99
C GLU A 127 5.17 -11.52 -3.88
N VAL A 128 6.03 -11.75 -2.88
CA VAL A 128 6.67 -13.06 -2.69
C VAL A 128 5.69 -14.06 -2.10
N VAL A 129 5.01 -13.66 -1.04
CA VAL A 129 4.01 -14.48 -0.36
C VAL A 129 2.73 -13.68 -0.14
N ASN A 130 1.61 -14.23 -0.60
CA ASN A 130 0.27 -13.73 -0.29
C ASN A 130 -0.36 -14.57 0.82
N GLU A 131 -1.04 -13.90 1.74
CA GLU A 131 -1.90 -14.51 2.79
C GLU A 131 -1.20 -15.58 3.65
N PRO A 132 -0.01 -15.31 4.18
CA PRO A 132 0.73 -16.30 4.96
C PRO A 132 0.00 -16.74 6.24
N ILE A 133 -0.86 -15.88 6.78
CA ILE A 133 -1.64 -16.18 7.99
C ILE A 133 -2.95 -16.88 7.62
N SER A 134 -3.57 -16.44 6.53
CA SER A 134 -4.93 -16.85 6.15
C SER A 134 -4.95 -18.10 5.31
N ASP A 135 -4.21 -18.09 4.22
CA ASP A 135 -4.27 -19.10 3.16
C ASP A 135 -2.85 -19.55 2.74
N PRO A 136 -2.07 -20.13 3.66
CA PRO A 136 -0.74 -20.66 3.34
C PRO A 136 -0.85 -21.88 2.39
N PRO A 137 0.20 -22.23 1.61
CA PRO A 137 0.23 -23.35 0.69
C PRO A 137 0.18 -24.70 1.44
N ARG A 138 -1.00 -25.11 1.83
CA ARG A 138 -1.31 -26.37 2.52
C ARG A 138 -2.46 -27.06 1.83
N LYS A 139 -2.58 -28.39 2.04
CA LYS A 139 -3.75 -29.12 1.58
C LYS A 139 -4.98 -28.59 2.31
N VAL A 140 -5.88 -27.99 1.58
CA VAL A 140 -7.20 -27.59 2.07
C VAL A 140 -8.21 -28.62 1.59
N ASN A 141 -9.27 -28.82 2.36
CA ASN A 141 -10.36 -29.74 2.03
C ASN A 141 -10.80 -29.58 0.57
N SER A 142 -11.29 -30.67 -0.03
CA SER A 142 -11.74 -30.78 -1.42
C SER A 142 -12.75 -29.73 -1.93
N ALA A 143 -13.18 -28.80 -1.09
CA ALA A 143 -14.04 -27.67 -1.44
C ALA A 143 -13.23 -26.41 -1.82
N ASP A 144 -11.96 -26.32 -1.44
CA ASP A 144 -11.12 -25.18 -1.73
C ASP A 144 -10.26 -25.46 -2.96
N GLN A 145 -10.36 -24.61 -3.96
CA GLN A 145 -9.83 -24.84 -5.29
C GLN A 145 -8.30 -24.92 -5.31
N GLY A 146 -7.78 -26.14 -5.21
CA GLY A 146 -6.47 -26.48 -5.77
C GLY A 146 -5.27 -25.77 -5.14
N SER A 147 -5.19 -25.77 -3.81
CA SER A 147 -3.95 -25.40 -3.15
C SER A 147 -3.07 -26.62 -2.96
N GLY A 148 -2.00 -26.73 -3.76
CA GLY A 148 -0.97 -27.75 -3.54
C GLY A 148 -0.29 -27.53 -2.19
N ASN A 149 -0.07 -28.62 -1.45
CA ASN A 149 0.68 -28.55 -0.20
C ASN A 149 2.18 -28.68 -0.47
N TYR A 150 2.88 -27.57 -0.49
CA TYR A 150 4.35 -27.55 -0.64
C TYR A 150 5.07 -26.76 0.47
N ILE A 151 4.35 -26.43 1.54
CA ILE A 151 4.94 -25.67 2.66
C ILE A 151 6.13 -26.39 3.31
N GLY A 152 6.09 -27.72 3.34
CA GLY A 152 7.17 -28.56 3.85
C GLY A 152 8.47 -28.46 3.05
N ALA A 153 8.36 -28.31 1.72
CA ALA A 153 9.52 -28.15 0.83
C ALA A 153 10.25 -26.82 1.08
N LEU A 154 9.53 -25.82 1.59
CA LEU A 154 10.07 -24.50 1.96
C LEU A 154 10.53 -24.44 3.43
N GLY A 155 10.55 -25.57 4.16
CA GLY A 155 11.02 -25.64 5.56
C GLY A 155 9.90 -25.68 6.60
N GLY A 156 8.61 -25.66 6.17
CA GLY A 156 7.46 -25.72 7.08
C GLY A 156 7.40 -24.54 8.06
N SER A 157 6.84 -24.79 9.23
CA SER A 157 6.83 -23.78 10.31
C SER A 157 8.22 -23.55 10.91
N GLY A 158 9.10 -24.57 10.92
CA GLY A 158 10.44 -24.51 11.45
C GLY A 158 10.51 -24.01 12.89
N THR A 159 11.59 -23.31 13.22
CA THR A 159 11.84 -22.76 14.56
C THR A 159 11.15 -21.43 14.82
N THR A 160 10.88 -20.65 13.78
CA THR A 160 10.27 -19.32 13.89
C THR A 160 8.75 -19.34 13.79
N GLY A 161 8.17 -20.47 13.37
CA GLY A 161 6.77 -20.57 12.94
C GLY A 161 6.56 -20.14 11.48
N TRP A 162 7.56 -19.51 10.85
CA TRP A 162 7.48 -18.87 9.53
C TRP A 162 8.63 -19.24 8.60
N ASP A 163 9.36 -20.33 8.87
CA ASP A 163 10.59 -20.68 8.13
C ASP A 163 10.31 -20.84 6.62
N TRP A 164 9.13 -21.32 6.23
CA TRP A 164 8.72 -21.40 4.84
C TRP A 164 8.58 -20.02 4.17
N VAL A 165 8.12 -18.99 4.90
CA VAL A 165 8.05 -17.61 4.38
C VAL A 165 9.46 -17.04 4.24
N LEU A 166 10.30 -17.22 5.27
CA LEU A 166 11.70 -16.78 5.21
C LEU A 166 12.43 -17.42 4.03
N THR A 167 12.25 -18.74 3.81
CA THR A 167 12.83 -19.44 2.67
C THR A 167 12.33 -18.90 1.34
N SER A 168 11.02 -18.63 1.20
CA SER A 168 10.46 -18.03 0.00
C SER A 168 11.10 -16.67 -0.30
N PHE A 169 11.28 -15.84 0.72
CA PHE A 169 11.90 -14.53 0.56
C PHE A 169 13.42 -14.60 0.27
N ARG A 170 14.16 -15.58 0.84
CA ARG A 170 15.56 -15.81 0.49
C ARG A 170 15.70 -16.21 -0.98
N LEU A 171 14.85 -17.13 -1.46
CA LEU A 171 14.78 -17.48 -2.88
C LEU A 171 14.42 -16.27 -3.74
N ALA A 172 13.40 -15.51 -3.35
CA ALA A 172 13.01 -14.32 -4.11
C ALA A 172 14.16 -13.29 -4.19
N ARG A 173 14.91 -13.08 -3.11
CA ARG A 173 16.07 -12.18 -3.13
C ARG A 173 17.21 -12.70 -4.02
N GLU A 174 17.39 -14.01 -4.12
CA GLU A 174 18.35 -14.65 -5.01
C GLU A 174 18.01 -14.40 -6.49
N TYR A 175 16.75 -14.63 -6.88
CA TYR A 175 16.31 -14.52 -8.27
C TYR A 175 15.95 -13.10 -8.70
N PHE A 176 15.49 -12.25 -7.76
CA PHE A 176 15.01 -10.88 -8.02
C PHE A 176 15.77 -9.84 -7.20
N PRO A 177 17.08 -9.68 -7.36
CA PRO A 177 17.90 -8.84 -6.51
C PRO A 177 17.55 -7.34 -6.59
N LYS A 178 16.87 -6.90 -7.67
CA LYS A 178 16.50 -5.50 -7.90
C LYS A 178 15.06 -5.18 -7.50
N SER A 179 14.18 -6.17 -7.46
CA SER A 179 12.76 -5.96 -7.16
C SER A 179 12.55 -5.63 -5.69
N LYS A 180 11.54 -4.82 -5.41
CA LYS A 180 11.08 -4.57 -4.04
C LYS A 180 10.17 -5.70 -3.60
N LEU A 181 10.61 -6.44 -2.57
CA LEU A 181 9.93 -7.64 -2.09
C LEU A 181 8.83 -7.29 -1.08
N ILE A 182 7.65 -7.90 -1.26
CA ILE A 182 6.42 -7.63 -0.51
C ILE A 182 5.90 -8.93 0.10
N VAL A 183 5.44 -8.88 1.35
CA VAL A 183 4.45 -9.82 1.92
C VAL A 183 3.08 -9.13 1.91
N ASN A 184 1.99 -9.86 1.66
CA ASN A 184 0.63 -9.31 1.55
C ASN A 184 -0.37 -10.11 2.37
N GLU A 185 -1.37 -9.44 2.99
CA GLU A 185 -2.36 -10.10 3.85
C GLU A 185 -3.65 -9.28 3.96
N TYR A 186 -4.76 -9.95 4.27
CA TYR A 186 -6.06 -9.32 4.53
C TYR A 186 -6.48 -9.39 6.00
N ASN A 187 -7.61 -8.75 6.34
CA ASN A 187 -8.15 -8.64 7.71
C ASN A 187 -7.19 -8.02 8.74
N LEU A 188 -6.17 -7.32 8.30
CA LEU A 188 -5.23 -6.65 9.19
C LEU A 188 -5.85 -5.43 9.85
N THR A 189 -6.53 -4.59 9.07
CA THR A 189 -7.11 -3.34 9.57
C THR A 189 -8.29 -3.53 10.53
N SER A 190 -8.89 -4.73 10.55
CA SER A 190 -10.02 -5.08 11.40
C SER A 190 -9.66 -5.84 12.68
N SER A 191 -8.45 -6.40 12.76
CA SER A 191 -8.06 -7.30 13.85
C SER A 191 -6.66 -6.96 14.39
N THR A 192 -6.61 -6.31 15.53
CA THR A 192 -5.34 -5.97 16.20
C THR A 192 -4.46 -7.20 16.50
N PRO A 193 -4.98 -8.34 16.98
CA PRO A 193 -4.15 -9.53 17.20
C PRO A 193 -3.52 -10.04 15.89
N ARG A 194 -4.28 -10.02 14.78
CA ARG A 194 -3.77 -10.42 13.47
C ARG A 194 -2.70 -9.45 12.95
N THR A 195 -2.91 -8.16 13.14
CA THR A 195 -1.92 -7.14 12.82
C THR A 195 -0.62 -7.35 13.60
N GLN A 196 -0.71 -7.66 14.89
CA GLN A 196 0.47 -7.94 15.72
C GLN A 196 1.21 -9.21 15.26
N GLN A 197 0.49 -10.26 14.91
CA GLN A 197 1.08 -11.47 14.32
C GLN A 197 1.82 -11.15 13.01
N TYR A 198 1.21 -10.35 12.15
CA TYR A 198 1.81 -9.91 10.89
C TYR A 198 3.05 -9.04 11.11
N VAL A 199 3.02 -8.12 12.06
CA VAL A 199 4.19 -7.33 12.47
C VAL A 199 5.32 -8.22 12.98
N GLY A 200 4.99 -9.29 13.71
CA GLY A 200 5.96 -10.31 14.11
C GLY A 200 6.70 -10.95 12.91
N LEU A 201 5.94 -11.36 11.91
CA LEU A 201 6.50 -11.90 10.66
C LEU A 201 7.38 -10.87 9.91
N ILE A 202 6.88 -9.62 9.78
CA ILE A 202 7.64 -8.54 9.14
C ILE A 202 8.98 -8.33 9.84
N ASN A 203 9.02 -8.36 11.17
CA ASN A 203 10.25 -8.17 11.92
C ASN A 203 11.25 -9.32 11.71
N LEU A 204 10.79 -10.56 11.54
CA LEU A 204 11.65 -11.68 11.16
C LEU A 204 12.27 -11.46 9.77
N LEU A 205 11.47 -11.09 8.78
CA LEU A 205 11.95 -10.78 7.44
C LEU A 205 12.93 -9.59 7.42
N LYS A 206 12.68 -8.55 8.23
CA LYS A 206 13.57 -7.39 8.38
C LYS A 206 14.91 -7.79 9.01
N ALA A 207 14.90 -8.65 9.99
CA ALA A 207 16.13 -9.08 10.66
C ALA A 207 17.14 -9.71 9.69
N GLU A 208 16.64 -10.27 8.58
CA GLU A 208 17.47 -10.85 7.51
C GLU A 208 17.59 -9.93 6.26
N ASN A 209 17.08 -8.70 6.30
CA ASN A 209 17.05 -7.76 5.16
C ASN A 209 16.33 -8.33 3.92
N LEU A 210 15.28 -9.11 4.12
CA LEU A 210 14.58 -9.81 3.05
C LEU A 210 13.38 -9.04 2.50
N ILE A 211 12.82 -8.08 3.24
CA ILE A 211 11.60 -7.35 2.88
C ILE A 211 11.87 -5.87 2.65
N ASP A 212 11.27 -5.30 1.61
CA ASP A 212 11.40 -3.88 1.27
C ASP A 212 10.13 -3.07 1.57
N LEU A 213 8.95 -3.67 1.47
CA LEU A 213 7.67 -3.02 1.75
C LEU A 213 6.60 -4.02 2.17
N VAL A 214 5.52 -3.50 2.75
CA VAL A 214 4.44 -4.28 3.34
C VAL A 214 3.16 -4.07 2.56
N GLY A 215 2.51 -5.17 2.17
CA GLY A 215 1.18 -5.18 1.54
C GLY A 215 0.07 -5.33 2.57
N ILE A 216 -0.99 -4.56 2.38
CA ILE A 216 -2.28 -4.69 3.08
C ILE A 216 -3.34 -4.71 2.00
N GLN A 217 -4.13 -5.77 1.90
CA GLN A 217 -5.11 -5.88 0.81
C GLN A 217 -6.12 -4.73 0.81
N GLY A 218 -6.74 -4.43 1.95
CA GLY A 218 -7.67 -3.32 2.06
C GLY A 218 -9.06 -3.57 1.50
N HIS A 219 -9.43 -4.80 1.23
CA HIS A 219 -10.77 -5.18 0.76
C HIS A 219 -11.89 -4.72 1.68
N TYR A 220 -13.04 -4.37 1.09
CA TYR A 220 -14.16 -3.82 1.83
C TYR A 220 -14.72 -4.77 2.90
N PHE A 221 -14.72 -6.07 2.67
CA PHE A 221 -15.13 -7.03 3.70
C PHE A 221 -14.26 -6.98 4.97
N SER A 222 -13.03 -6.47 4.86
CA SER A 222 -12.11 -6.25 5.98
C SER A 222 -12.27 -4.87 6.64
N THR A 223 -12.96 -3.91 6.00
CA THR A 223 -13.02 -2.51 6.45
C THR A 223 -14.44 -2.03 6.73
N ARG A 224 -15.45 -2.67 6.12
CA ARG A 224 -16.85 -2.37 6.43
C ARG A 224 -17.14 -2.63 7.91
N ASN A 225 -17.93 -1.86 8.55
CA ASN A 225 -18.28 -2.01 9.98
C ASN A 225 -17.10 -1.85 10.96
N VAL A 226 -15.91 -1.49 10.47
CA VAL A 226 -14.75 -1.22 11.33
C VAL A 226 -14.66 0.29 11.56
N PRO A 227 -14.56 0.75 12.81
CA PRO A 227 -14.36 2.17 13.10
C PRO A 227 -13.08 2.70 12.45
N ALA A 228 -13.14 3.91 11.88
CA ALA A 228 -12.01 4.58 11.25
C ALA A 228 -10.77 4.63 12.18
N ALA A 229 -10.97 4.88 13.46
CA ALA A 229 -9.91 4.89 14.48
C ALA A 229 -9.22 3.53 14.62
N THR A 230 -9.96 2.43 14.51
CA THR A 230 -9.40 1.06 14.58
C THR A 230 -8.57 0.76 13.33
N ILE A 231 -9.07 1.11 12.14
CA ILE A 231 -8.32 0.97 10.88
C ILE A 231 -7.00 1.74 10.97
N LEU A 232 -7.05 3.00 11.38
CA LEU A 232 -5.87 3.84 11.53
C LEU A 232 -4.89 3.31 12.59
N SER A 233 -5.40 2.85 13.74
CA SER A 233 -4.57 2.29 14.80
C SER A 233 -3.79 1.05 14.32
N ASN A 234 -4.45 0.13 13.62
CA ASN A 234 -3.81 -1.06 13.08
C ASN A 234 -2.81 -0.72 11.95
N LEU A 235 -3.15 0.25 11.11
CA LEU A 235 -2.22 0.76 10.09
C LEU A 235 -0.96 1.38 10.74
N ASN A 236 -1.11 2.13 11.83
CA ASN A 236 0.00 2.69 12.61
C ASN A 236 0.90 1.60 13.23
N LEU A 237 0.34 0.47 13.68
CA LEU A 237 1.14 -0.67 14.16
C LEU A 237 2.06 -1.23 13.06
N ILE A 238 1.54 -1.37 11.84
CA ILE A 238 2.34 -1.81 10.70
C ILE A 238 3.37 -0.73 10.32
N ALA A 239 2.97 0.52 10.26
CA ALA A 239 3.85 1.65 9.95
C ALA A 239 5.03 1.80 10.94
N ALA A 240 4.84 1.37 12.21
CA ALA A 240 5.90 1.35 13.21
C ALA A 240 7.06 0.39 12.87
N THR A 241 6.89 -0.48 11.89
CA THR A 241 7.99 -1.28 11.32
C THR A 241 8.98 -0.44 10.53
N ASN A 242 8.67 0.82 10.23
CA ASN A 242 9.44 1.75 9.39
C ASN A 242 9.65 1.26 7.95
N LEU A 243 8.81 0.36 7.46
CA LEU A 243 8.73 -0.01 6.05
C LEU A 243 7.63 0.77 5.34
N PRO A 244 7.80 1.08 4.06
CA PRO A 244 6.71 1.60 3.23
C PRO A 244 5.54 0.61 3.19
N VAL A 245 4.33 1.12 3.07
CA VAL A 245 3.10 0.32 3.00
C VAL A 245 2.42 0.53 1.65
N TYR A 246 1.93 -0.54 1.05
CA TYR A 246 1.02 -0.49 -0.10
C TYR A 246 -0.33 -1.06 0.30
N ILE A 247 -1.40 -0.37 -0.11
CA ILE A 247 -2.73 -0.95 -0.11
C ILE A 247 -2.90 -1.64 -1.45
N THR A 248 -2.95 -2.96 -1.42
CA THR A 248 -2.69 -3.79 -2.60
C THR A 248 -3.94 -4.21 -3.37
N GLU A 249 -5.11 -4.23 -2.72
CA GLU A 249 -6.33 -4.85 -3.28
C GLU A 249 -7.61 -4.11 -2.84
N PHE A 250 -7.54 -2.78 -2.84
CA PHE A 250 -8.63 -1.95 -2.36
C PHE A 250 -9.89 -2.08 -3.21
N ASP A 251 -10.99 -2.34 -2.58
CA ASP A 251 -12.33 -2.25 -3.17
C ASP A 251 -13.34 -1.72 -2.15
N ILE A 252 -14.45 -1.18 -2.62
CA ILE A 252 -15.63 -0.87 -1.81
C ILE A 252 -16.86 -1.25 -2.61
N ASP A 253 -17.62 -2.21 -2.10
CA ASP A 253 -18.86 -2.67 -2.71
C ASP A 253 -20.08 -1.89 -2.19
N ASP A 254 -21.19 -2.02 -2.89
CA ASP A 254 -22.49 -1.49 -2.48
C ASP A 254 -23.39 -2.54 -1.80
N ARG A 255 -22.82 -3.65 -1.37
CA ARG A 255 -23.51 -4.80 -0.76
C ARG A 255 -24.51 -5.49 -1.69
N GLY A 256 -24.28 -5.42 -2.98
CA GLY A 256 -25.16 -5.98 -3.99
C GLY A 256 -26.47 -5.17 -4.18
N LEU A 257 -26.54 -3.95 -3.68
CA LEU A 257 -27.74 -3.08 -3.86
C LEU A 257 -27.96 -2.70 -5.31
N ASN A 258 -26.91 -2.59 -6.12
CA ASN A 258 -26.99 -2.19 -7.54
C ASN A 258 -27.51 -3.29 -8.48
N GLN A 259 -28.11 -4.37 -7.95
CA GLN A 259 -28.66 -5.45 -8.76
C GLN A 259 -29.91 -5.06 -9.56
N THR A 260 -30.57 -3.95 -9.19
CA THR A 260 -31.72 -3.44 -9.91
C THR A 260 -31.58 -1.94 -10.21
N PRO A 261 -32.08 -1.45 -11.36
CA PRO A 261 -32.04 -0.02 -11.69
C PRO A 261 -32.72 0.88 -10.63
N ALA A 262 -33.75 0.36 -9.95
CA ALA A 262 -34.47 1.10 -8.91
C ALA A 262 -33.59 1.42 -7.69
N ASN A 263 -32.59 0.60 -7.39
CA ASN A 263 -31.72 0.75 -6.23
C ASN A 263 -30.42 1.50 -6.54
N ARG A 264 -30.16 1.85 -7.81
CA ARG A 264 -28.88 2.44 -8.25
C ARG A 264 -28.49 3.67 -7.43
N THR A 265 -29.40 4.59 -7.22
CA THR A 265 -29.13 5.82 -6.46
C THR A 265 -28.71 5.51 -5.01
N GLN A 266 -29.40 4.59 -4.37
CA GLN A 266 -29.07 4.16 -3.01
C GLN A 266 -27.71 3.44 -2.96
N ALA A 267 -27.44 2.56 -3.90
CA ALA A 267 -26.17 1.85 -4.04
C ALA A 267 -24.99 2.82 -4.24
N ASP A 268 -25.16 3.80 -5.12
CA ASP A 268 -24.16 4.82 -5.41
C ASP A 268 -23.88 5.73 -4.19
N GLN A 269 -24.92 6.13 -3.47
CA GLN A 269 -24.77 6.92 -2.24
C GLN A 269 -24.05 6.13 -1.15
N TYR A 270 -24.39 4.85 -1.00
CA TYR A 270 -23.74 3.98 -0.03
C TYR A 270 -22.25 3.80 -0.34
N GLN A 271 -21.92 3.40 -1.57
CA GLN A 271 -20.55 3.22 -2.01
C GLN A 271 -19.72 4.51 -1.86
N LEU A 272 -20.28 5.64 -2.30
CA LEU A 272 -19.62 6.95 -2.15
C LEU A 272 -19.36 7.31 -0.69
N GLY A 273 -20.33 7.06 0.19
CA GLY A 273 -20.17 7.28 1.64
C GLY A 273 -19.02 6.48 2.22
N GLU A 274 -18.89 5.22 1.85
CA GLU A 274 -17.82 4.35 2.32
C GLU A 274 -16.46 4.70 1.70
N TYR A 275 -16.39 5.12 0.43
CA TYR A 275 -15.17 5.67 -0.16
C TYR A 275 -14.69 6.89 0.63
N LYS A 276 -15.58 7.83 0.95
CA LYS A 276 -15.26 9.02 1.77
C LYS A 276 -14.81 8.68 3.18
N ARG A 277 -15.28 7.58 3.75
CA ARG A 277 -14.94 7.15 5.11
C ARG A 277 -13.58 6.43 5.18
N ILE A 278 -13.26 5.58 4.18
CA ILE A 278 -12.13 4.64 4.27
C ILE A 278 -10.92 5.11 3.46
N PHE A 279 -11.11 5.53 2.21
CA PHE A 279 -10.00 5.86 1.32
C PHE A 279 -9.04 6.93 1.89
N PRO A 280 -9.52 8.01 2.56
CA PRO A 280 -8.65 9.00 3.18
C PRO A 280 -7.67 8.41 4.19
N ILE A 281 -8.10 7.42 4.99
CA ILE A 281 -7.26 6.78 6.02
C ILE A 281 -6.01 6.16 5.39
N PHE A 282 -6.16 5.55 4.21
CA PHE A 282 -5.05 4.95 3.48
C PHE A 282 -4.28 5.99 2.67
N TRP A 283 -4.99 6.82 1.90
CA TRP A 283 -4.36 7.76 0.97
C TRP A 283 -3.52 8.83 1.67
N GLU A 284 -3.98 9.35 2.79
CA GLU A 284 -3.30 10.41 3.54
C GLU A 284 -2.19 9.88 4.46
N HIS A 285 -2.21 8.58 4.79
CA HIS A 285 -1.24 8.02 5.72
C HIS A 285 0.20 8.15 5.17
N PRO A 286 1.16 8.71 5.93
CA PRO A 286 2.50 9.01 5.43
C PRO A 286 3.30 7.79 5.01
N SER A 287 3.09 6.62 5.66
CA SER A 287 3.78 5.38 5.30
C SER A 287 3.17 4.69 4.07
N VAL A 288 1.96 5.05 3.65
CA VAL A 288 1.33 4.48 2.45
C VAL A 288 1.86 5.17 1.22
N GLN A 289 2.46 4.43 0.30
CA GLN A 289 3.06 4.96 -0.92
C GLN A 289 2.22 4.71 -2.18
N GLY A 290 1.17 3.95 -2.08
CA GLY A 290 0.23 3.73 -3.18
C GLY A 290 -0.95 2.86 -2.79
N VAL A 291 -1.99 2.96 -3.60
CA VAL A 291 -3.23 2.17 -3.49
C VAL A 291 -3.50 1.52 -4.84
N THR A 292 -3.67 0.20 -4.86
CA THR A 292 -4.13 -0.56 -6.02
C THR A 292 -5.57 -0.98 -5.79
N LEU A 293 -6.48 -0.62 -6.69
CA LEU A 293 -7.84 -1.11 -6.66
C LEU A 293 -7.91 -2.52 -7.24
N TRP A 294 -8.80 -3.35 -6.70
CA TRP A 294 -8.95 -4.75 -7.17
C TRP A 294 -10.07 -4.89 -8.20
N GLY A 295 -10.03 -3.99 -9.20
CA GLY A 295 -10.98 -3.87 -10.29
C GLY A 295 -11.79 -2.57 -10.23
N PHE A 296 -12.41 -2.21 -11.37
CA PHE A 296 -13.22 -1.01 -11.46
C PHE A 296 -14.38 -1.12 -12.46
N ARG A 297 -14.44 -2.21 -13.22
CA ARG A 297 -15.49 -2.52 -14.21
C ARG A 297 -16.14 -3.86 -13.91
N PRO A 298 -17.36 -4.11 -14.42
CA PRO A 298 -17.93 -5.46 -14.42
C PRO A 298 -16.96 -6.50 -14.97
N GLY A 299 -16.99 -7.70 -14.39
CA GLY A 299 -16.02 -8.76 -14.65
C GLY A 299 -14.84 -8.79 -13.65
N MET A 300 -14.79 -7.84 -12.69
CA MET A 300 -13.94 -7.96 -11.52
C MET A 300 -14.48 -9.00 -10.52
N TRP A 301 -13.65 -9.47 -9.63
CA TRP A 301 -14.00 -10.46 -8.60
C TRP A 301 -15.28 -10.13 -7.81
N ARG A 302 -15.48 -8.86 -7.44
CA ARG A 302 -16.64 -8.43 -6.62
C ARG A 302 -17.73 -7.72 -7.42
N THR A 303 -17.93 -8.14 -8.68
CA THR A 303 -18.99 -7.59 -9.54
C THR A 303 -20.38 -7.76 -8.92
N ASP A 304 -20.70 -8.95 -8.41
CA ASP A 304 -22.00 -9.27 -7.84
C ASP A 304 -22.29 -8.50 -6.53
N GLN A 305 -21.24 -8.08 -5.83
CA GLN A 305 -21.34 -7.23 -4.65
C GLN A 305 -21.42 -5.73 -5.00
N GLY A 306 -21.27 -5.38 -6.27
CA GLY A 306 -21.37 -4.00 -6.74
C GLY A 306 -20.13 -3.13 -6.47
N ALA A 307 -18.91 -3.73 -6.50
CA ALA A 307 -17.68 -3.00 -6.23
C ALA A 307 -17.17 -2.17 -7.41
N MET A 308 -17.72 -2.32 -8.60
CA MET A 308 -17.32 -1.57 -9.77
C MET A 308 -17.50 -0.04 -9.56
N LEU A 309 -16.64 0.73 -10.23
CA LEU A 309 -16.67 2.20 -10.29
C LEU A 309 -17.18 2.73 -11.62
N VAL A 310 -17.21 1.88 -12.64
CA VAL A 310 -17.74 2.15 -13.98
C VAL A 310 -18.80 1.09 -14.28
N ASN A 311 -19.99 1.55 -14.67
CA ASN A 311 -21.12 0.67 -15.00
C ASN A 311 -20.91 -0.05 -16.35
N THR A 312 -21.75 -1.04 -16.64
CA THR A 312 -21.73 -1.80 -17.89
C THR A 312 -21.90 -0.91 -19.14
N ASP A 313 -22.67 0.18 -19.01
CA ASP A 313 -22.87 1.18 -20.07
C ASP A 313 -21.70 2.17 -20.24
N GLY A 314 -20.62 2.02 -19.46
CA GLY A 314 -19.46 2.89 -19.46
C GLY A 314 -19.60 4.15 -18.62
N SER A 315 -20.75 4.41 -18.00
CA SER A 315 -20.93 5.56 -17.12
C SER A 315 -20.15 5.41 -15.81
N GLU A 316 -19.53 6.49 -15.36
CA GLU A 316 -18.81 6.53 -14.08
C GLU A 316 -19.80 6.63 -12.91
N ARG A 317 -19.54 5.86 -11.85
CA ARG A 317 -20.28 5.98 -10.59
C ARG A 317 -19.79 7.20 -9.80
N PRO A 318 -20.62 7.80 -8.93
CA PRO A 318 -20.24 8.98 -8.14
C PRO A 318 -18.98 8.79 -7.30
N ALA A 319 -18.67 7.58 -6.86
CA ALA A 319 -17.45 7.27 -6.12
C ALA A 319 -16.19 7.52 -6.96
N LEU A 320 -16.20 7.23 -8.26
CA LEU A 320 -15.06 7.47 -9.14
C LEU A 320 -14.85 8.97 -9.39
N ALA A 321 -15.92 9.70 -9.61
CA ALA A 321 -15.86 11.16 -9.76
C ALA A 321 -15.28 11.81 -8.50
N TRP A 322 -15.77 11.43 -7.32
CA TRP A 322 -15.23 11.90 -6.05
C TRP A 322 -13.76 11.52 -5.87
N LEU A 323 -13.37 10.28 -6.19
CA LEU A 323 -11.99 9.81 -6.06
C LEU A 323 -11.03 10.67 -6.88
N ARG A 324 -11.44 11.04 -8.11
CA ARG A 324 -10.66 11.93 -8.99
C ARG A 324 -10.49 13.31 -8.35
N GLU A 325 -11.58 13.91 -7.88
CA GLU A 325 -11.55 15.22 -7.22
C GLU A 325 -10.70 15.18 -5.95
N TYR A 326 -10.90 14.17 -5.12
CA TYR A 326 -10.19 14.01 -3.87
C TYR A 326 -8.68 13.84 -4.05
N VAL A 327 -8.25 12.94 -4.94
CA VAL A 327 -6.83 12.73 -5.23
C VAL A 327 -6.21 13.96 -5.88
N SER A 328 -6.96 14.68 -6.73
CA SER A 328 -6.49 15.94 -7.33
C SER A 328 -6.27 17.02 -6.29
N ALA A 329 -7.25 17.22 -5.39
CA ALA A 329 -7.24 18.24 -4.37
C ALA A 329 -6.25 17.92 -3.24
N THR A 330 -6.00 16.63 -2.97
CA THR A 330 -5.06 16.23 -1.95
C THR A 330 -3.66 16.64 -2.41
N VAL A 331 -3.18 17.76 -1.90
CA VAL A 331 -1.77 18.10 -1.95
C VAL A 331 -1.09 17.09 -1.05
N THR A 332 -0.67 15.97 -1.65
CA THR A 332 0.27 15.10 -0.98
C THR A 332 1.53 15.96 -0.84
N SER A 333 1.71 16.55 0.32
CA SER A 333 2.90 17.26 0.70
C SER A 333 4.05 16.26 0.88
N LEU A 334 4.41 15.62 -0.22
CA LEU A 334 5.70 15.02 -0.49
C LEU A 334 6.28 15.74 -1.72
N HIS A 335 6.40 17.06 -1.62
CA HIS A 335 7.60 17.64 -2.14
C HIS A 335 8.72 16.99 -1.32
N ASN A 336 9.51 16.14 -1.97
CA ASN A 336 10.91 15.95 -1.65
C ASN A 336 11.67 17.24 -2.03
N GLU A 337 11.21 18.37 -1.57
CA GLU A 337 12.15 19.36 -1.08
C GLU A 337 12.77 18.66 0.12
N MET A 338 14.06 18.42 0.06
CA MET A 338 14.89 18.01 1.20
C MET A 338 14.25 18.61 2.44
N GLN A 339 13.58 17.79 3.27
CA GLN A 339 13.17 18.23 4.60
C GLN A 339 14.43 18.89 5.15
N PRO A 340 14.45 20.16 5.46
CA PRO A 340 15.57 20.67 6.22
C PRO A 340 15.58 19.79 7.45
N SER A 341 16.55 18.88 7.48
CA SER A 341 16.70 17.90 8.56
C SER A 341 17.19 18.68 9.76
N PHE A 342 16.26 19.37 10.43
CA PHE A 342 16.64 20.00 11.67
C PHE A 342 16.73 18.93 12.78
N THR A 343 17.75 19.08 13.59
CA THR A 343 17.94 18.24 14.76
C THR A 343 17.65 19.03 16.02
N LEU A 344 17.10 18.33 17.02
CA LEU A 344 16.87 18.85 18.36
C LEU A 344 17.81 18.14 19.32
N TYR A 345 18.62 18.88 20.03
CA TYR A 345 19.59 18.30 20.94
C TYR A 345 19.85 19.23 22.14
N PRO A 346 19.82 18.71 23.36
CA PRO A 346 19.32 17.39 23.74
C PRO A 346 17.78 17.31 23.69
N ASN A 347 17.23 16.13 23.36
CA ASN A 347 15.81 15.84 23.46
C ASN A 347 15.64 14.38 23.97
N PRO A 348 15.29 14.17 25.25
CA PRO A 348 14.72 15.14 26.21
C PRO A 348 15.64 16.33 26.54
N VAL A 349 14.97 17.47 26.85
CA VAL A 349 15.63 18.73 27.19
C VAL A 349 16.46 18.57 28.47
N THR A 350 17.68 19.12 28.48
CA THR A 350 18.54 19.11 29.66
C THR A 350 18.80 20.55 30.12
N ASN A 351 18.67 20.80 31.41
CA ASN A 351 18.88 22.13 32.00
C ASN A 351 18.02 23.24 31.37
N GLY A 352 16.80 22.91 30.93
CA GLY A 352 15.88 23.88 30.31
C GLY A 352 16.32 24.43 28.98
N ARG A 353 17.28 23.79 28.28
CA ARG A 353 17.81 24.26 27.00
C ARG A 353 17.72 23.19 25.94
N VAL A 354 17.43 23.63 24.70
CA VAL A 354 17.49 22.82 23.48
C VAL A 354 18.21 23.59 22.38
N ARG A 355 19.09 22.90 21.66
CA ARG A 355 19.72 23.39 20.44
C ARG A 355 18.99 22.82 19.23
N ILE A 356 18.77 23.66 18.24
CA ILE A 356 18.11 23.34 16.98
C ILE A 356 19.11 23.61 15.89
N GLU A 357 19.48 22.60 15.12
CA GLU A 357 20.40 22.70 13.98
C GLU A 357 19.66 22.50 12.66
N GLY A 358 20.18 23.04 11.56
CA GLY A 358 19.55 23.00 10.24
C GLY A 358 18.51 24.11 10.04
N THR A 359 18.76 25.29 10.60
CA THR A 359 17.83 26.42 10.63
C THR A 359 18.14 27.51 9.59
N ASP A 360 19.04 27.28 8.66
CA ASP A 360 19.54 28.29 7.69
C ASP A 360 18.43 28.99 6.87
N LYS A 361 17.31 28.30 6.63
CA LYS A 361 16.17 28.83 5.88
C LYS A 361 14.94 29.14 6.74
N ILE A 362 15.05 28.94 8.05
CA ILE A 362 13.91 29.10 8.97
C ILE A 362 13.77 30.57 9.35
N LYS A 363 12.51 31.03 9.41
CA LYS A 363 12.13 32.38 9.86
C LYS A 363 11.54 32.41 11.25
N TRP A 364 10.83 31.30 11.61
CA TRP A 364 10.08 31.21 12.85
C TRP A 364 10.29 29.88 13.53
N ILE A 365 10.48 29.91 14.84
CA ILE A 365 10.41 28.73 15.72
C ILE A 365 9.27 28.97 16.70
N ARG A 366 8.32 28.03 16.77
CA ARG A 366 7.20 28.08 17.71
C ARG A 366 7.25 26.87 18.63
N ILE A 367 6.93 27.10 19.90
CA ILE A 367 6.69 26.04 20.87
C ILE A 367 5.19 26.00 21.12
N LEU A 368 4.61 24.81 20.97
CA LEU A 368 3.18 24.57 21.12
C LEU A 368 2.97 23.50 22.20
N ASP A 369 1.85 23.55 22.91
CA ASP A 369 1.38 22.42 23.68
C ASP A 369 0.82 21.29 22.78
N VAL A 370 0.45 20.17 23.37
CA VAL A 370 -0.09 19.01 22.65
C VAL A 370 -1.47 19.26 22.01
N GLN A 371 -2.13 20.36 22.37
CA GLN A 371 -3.40 20.80 21.79
C GLN A 371 -3.18 21.81 20.65
N GLY A 372 -1.93 22.16 20.34
CA GLY A 372 -1.57 23.11 19.29
C GLY A 372 -1.61 24.57 19.71
N LYS A 373 -1.82 24.88 21.00
CA LYS A 373 -1.77 26.24 21.51
C LYS A 373 -0.33 26.72 21.54
N GLN A 374 -0.09 27.89 20.95
CA GLN A 374 1.24 28.53 20.95
C GLN A 374 1.63 29.01 22.33
N LEU A 375 2.77 28.57 22.82
CA LEU A 375 3.35 28.95 24.10
C LEU A 375 4.49 29.99 23.91
N GLN A 376 5.32 29.78 22.89
CA GLN A 376 6.42 30.68 22.57
C GLN A 376 6.55 30.83 21.05
N VAL A 377 7.09 31.97 20.60
CA VAL A 377 7.49 32.19 19.21
C VAL A 377 8.80 32.98 19.17
N HIS A 378 9.70 32.53 18.30
CA HIS A 378 10.99 33.15 18.09
C HIS A 378 11.14 33.44 16.59
N GLU A 379 11.36 34.68 16.24
CA GLU A 379 11.83 35.05 14.91
C GLU A 379 13.34 34.77 14.85
N VAL A 380 13.76 34.06 13.82
CA VAL A 380 15.16 33.62 13.71
C VAL A 380 15.79 34.19 12.46
N ALA A 381 16.96 34.77 12.62
CA ALA A 381 17.77 35.28 11.51
C ALA A 381 18.63 34.12 10.99
N HIS A 382 18.49 33.77 9.74
CA HIS A 382 19.30 32.86 8.88
C HIS A 382 20.63 32.34 9.50
N GLN A 383 20.55 31.60 10.58
CA GLN A 383 21.68 30.96 11.26
C GLN A 383 21.54 29.44 11.15
N SER A 384 22.67 28.73 11.07
CA SER A 384 22.71 27.29 10.96
C SER A 384 22.21 26.58 12.23
N PHE A 385 22.15 27.25 13.35
CA PHE A 385 21.60 26.75 14.60
C PHE A 385 21.00 27.85 15.49
N HIS A 386 20.07 27.48 16.36
CA HIS A 386 19.51 28.28 17.44
C HIS A 386 19.50 27.51 18.76
N SER A 387 19.75 28.23 19.86
CA SER A 387 19.61 27.69 21.21
C SER A 387 18.45 28.40 21.90
N LEU A 388 17.49 27.63 22.39
CA LEU A 388 16.33 28.15 23.09
C LEU A 388 16.37 27.77 24.56
N GLU A 389 16.03 28.72 25.41
CA GLU A 389 15.70 28.48 26.81
C GLU A 389 14.19 28.18 26.91
N LEU A 390 13.87 27.10 27.58
CA LEU A 390 12.52 26.57 27.69
C LEU A 390 12.10 26.52 29.16
N PRO A 391 11.57 27.62 29.73
CA PRO A 391 11.01 27.63 31.08
C PRO A 391 9.62 26.95 31.05
N LEU A 392 9.59 25.68 30.72
CA LEU A 392 8.37 24.87 30.59
C LEU A 392 8.29 23.86 31.71
N ALA A 393 7.08 23.56 32.15
CA ALA A 393 6.83 22.45 33.07
C ALA A 393 7.18 21.10 32.44
N PRO A 394 7.46 20.05 33.23
CA PRO A 394 7.64 18.72 32.70
C PRO A 394 6.47 18.29 31.84
N GLY A 395 6.75 17.77 30.64
CA GLY A 395 5.69 17.41 29.71
C GLY A 395 6.16 17.20 28.27
N VAL A 396 5.19 16.94 27.41
CA VAL A 396 5.37 16.80 25.95
C VAL A 396 4.91 18.07 25.27
N TYR A 397 5.74 18.60 24.39
CA TYR A 397 5.49 19.80 23.61
C TYR A 397 5.77 19.53 22.13
N LEU A 398 5.32 20.44 21.27
CA LEU A 398 5.63 20.42 19.85
C LEU A 398 6.51 21.64 19.55
N ILE A 399 7.61 21.40 18.83
CA ILE A 399 8.42 22.48 18.27
C ILE A 399 8.15 22.53 16.77
N GLN A 400 7.72 23.69 16.29
CA GLN A 400 7.39 23.94 14.89
C GLN A 400 8.36 24.98 14.33
N LEU A 401 9.01 24.64 13.23
CA LEU A 401 9.86 25.53 12.45
C LEU A 401 9.17 25.91 11.15
N SER A 402 9.31 27.16 10.73
CA SER A 402 8.73 27.64 9.46
C SER A 402 9.66 28.59 8.72
N ASP A 403 9.72 28.44 7.40
CA ASP A 403 10.40 29.37 6.49
C ASP A 403 9.48 30.50 5.98
N GLY A 404 8.22 30.52 6.45
CA GLY A 404 7.15 31.42 6.02
C GLY A 404 6.28 30.88 4.91
N ARG A 405 6.62 29.70 4.31
CA ARG A 405 5.82 28.99 3.31
C ARG A 405 5.45 27.60 3.79
N THR A 406 6.41 26.91 4.40
CA THR A 406 6.27 25.55 4.93
C THR A 406 6.54 25.54 6.42
N SER A 407 6.00 24.53 7.13
CA SER A 407 6.23 24.34 8.55
C SER A 407 6.58 22.89 8.85
N PHE A 408 7.56 22.69 9.73
CA PHE A 408 8.04 21.38 10.17
C PHE A 408 7.83 21.25 11.67
N THR A 409 7.32 20.12 12.13
CA THR A 409 7.01 19.91 13.57
C THR A 409 7.70 18.67 14.08
N LYS A 410 8.33 18.78 15.25
CA LYS A 410 8.89 17.64 16.01
C LYS A 410 8.40 17.68 17.45
N ARG A 411 8.43 16.52 18.08
CA ARG A 411 8.12 16.39 19.49
C ARG A 411 9.31 16.80 20.35
N LEU A 412 9.05 17.56 21.41
CA LEU A 412 9.99 18.03 22.38
C LEU A 412 9.60 17.49 23.76
N LEU A 413 10.53 16.84 24.44
CA LEU A 413 10.31 16.28 25.77
C LEU A 413 11.01 17.14 26.82
N VAL A 414 10.26 17.65 27.77
CA VAL A 414 10.77 18.36 28.96
C VAL A 414 10.58 17.42 30.14
N PRO A 415 11.68 16.96 30.80
CA PRO A 415 11.63 16.00 31.88
C PRO A 415 11.04 16.57 33.18
#